data_154e2cc55530368667944a6ac975241c
#
_entry.id   154e2cc55530368667944a6ac975241c
#
_cell.length_a   1.000
_cell.length_b   1.000
_cell.length_c   1.000
_cell.angle_alpha   90.00
_cell.angle_beta   90.00
_cell.angle_gamma   90.00
#
_symmetry.space_group_name_H-M   'P 1'
#
loop_
_entity.id
_entity.type
_entity.pdbx_description
1 polymer ?
#
loop_
_entity_poly.entity_id
_entity_poly.type
_entity_poly.pdbx_seq_one_letter_code
_entity_poly.pdbx_strand_id
1 'polypeptide(L)'
;FALRLAFLFLAEEGVGAQPDPDDPEQLRLGPTTLRRFGPYDGGYVRADAGGYQILVDFYRGHSQPRSFSLTDLLTGQVDAEAIRNKIVLFGVTAESVPDLFHTPFSSGNDTGRMIPGVAVHAHIISQFLGAALEGRRPIATPNESLEWLWTILWGVVGAVLGVWTRSPWRLALGSAGGLFILGAVV
;
A
#
# COMPACT_ATOMS: atom_id res chain seq x y z
N PHE A 1 13.33 -3.98 -10.52
CA PHE A 1 13.14 -3.18 -11.73
C PHE A 1 12.52 -1.82 -11.39
N ALA A 2 11.28 -1.76 -10.90
CA ALA A 2 10.55 -0.52 -10.60
C ALA A 2 11.33 0.43 -9.67
N LEU A 3 11.86 -0.08 -8.56
CA LEU A 3 12.64 0.69 -7.60
C LEU A 3 13.88 1.34 -8.24
N ARG A 4 14.59 0.60 -9.09
CA ARG A 4 15.77 1.15 -9.78
C ARG A 4 15.41 2.29 -10.73
N LEU A 5 14.30 2.16 -11.46
CA LEU A 5 13.82 3.24 -12.33
C LEU A 5 13.42 4.48 -11.53
N ALA A 6 12.70 4.29 -10.43
CA ALA A 6 12.36 5.41 -9.55
C ALA A 6 13.60 6.12 -9.03
N PHE A 7 14.61 5.39 -8.56
CA PHE A 7 15.86 5.99 -8.06
C PHE A 7 16.69 6.68 -9.16
N LEU A 8 16.71 6.16 -10.37
CA LEU A 8 17.38 6.84 -11.48
C LEU A 8 16.73 8.18 -11.77
N PHE A 9 15.41 8.22 -11.85
CA PHE A 9 14.66 9.45 -12.06
C PHE A 9 14.87 10.45 -10.90
N LEU A 10 14.77 9.99 -9.66
CA LEU A 10 14.95 10.82 -8.49
C LEU A 10 16.37 11.37 -8.34
N ALA A 11 17.38 10.62 -8.81
CA ALA A 11 18.75 11.11 -8.82
C ALA A 11 18.92 12.31 -9.78
N GLU A 12 18.21 12.36 -10.91
CA GLU A 12 18.19 13.53 -11.81
C GLU A 12 17.51 14.72 -11.14
N GLU A 13 16.52 14.48 -10.27
CA GLU A 13 15.85 15.52 -9.47
C GLU A 13 16.64 15.90 -8.20
N GLY A 14 17.85 15.34 -8.01
CA GLY A 14 18.70 15.59 -6.86
C GLY A 14 18.24 14.93 -5.56
N VAL A 15 17.32 14.00 -5.62
CA VAL A 15 16.79 13.27 -4.46
C VAL A 15 17.45 11.88 -4.38
N GLY A 16 18.25 11.66 -3.35
CA GLY A 16 18.89 10.38 -3.04
C GLY A 16 18.22 9.67 -1.87
N ALA A 17 18.31 8.34 -1.88
CA ALA A 17 17.93 7.54 -0.73
C ALA A 17 19.01 7.61 0.35
N GLN A 18 18.64 7.84 1.60
CA GLN A 18 19.53 7.97 2.74
C GLN A 18 18.99 7.16 3.91
N PRO A 19 19.84 6.68 4.84
CA PRO A 19 19.36 6.15 6.11
C PRO A 19 18.56 7.21 6.86
N ASP A 20 17.48 6.78 7.54
CA ASP A 20 16.73 7.69 8.37
C ASP A 20 17.55 8.10 9.59
N PRO A 21 17.56 9.39 9.99
CA PRO A 21 18.35 9.86 11.14
C PRO A 21 17.91 9.27 12.48
N ASP A 22 16.63 8.96 12.64
CA ASP A 22 16.07 8.42 13.88
C ASP A 22 16.16 6.88 13.93
N ASP A 23 16.16 6.22 12.78
CA ASP A 23 16.30 4.77 12.64
C ASP A 23 17.05 4.41 11.37
N PRO A 24 18.38 4.18 11.46
CA PRO A 24 19.24 3.88 10.31
C PRO A 24 18.86 2.59 9.54
N GLU A 25 18.03 1.72 10.10
CA GLU A 25 17.49 0.56 9.37
C GLU A 25 16.35 0.93 8.41
N GLN A 26 15.80 2.13 8.55
CA GLN A 26 14.79 2.67 7.65
C GLN A 26 15.43 3.49 6.52
N LEU A 27 14.75 3.54 5.41
CA LEU A 27 15.17 4.31 4.24
C LEU A 27 14.41 5.63 4.17
N ARG A 28 15.11 6.74 4.21
CA ARG A 28 14.54 8.06 3.96
C ARG A 28 14.68 8.44 2.49
N LEU A 29 13.59 8.87 1.89
CA LEU A 29 13.52 9.31 0.51
C LEU A 29 12.86 10.69 0.45
N GLY A 30 13.65 11.72 0.22
CA GLY A 30 13.19 13.10 0.32
C GLY A 30 12.63 13.41 1.72
N PRO A 31 11.38 13.93 1.83
CA PRO A 31 10.76 14.24 3.12
C PRO A 31 10.16 13.02 3.83
N THR A 32 10.16 11.82 3.21
CA THR A 32 9.39 10.67 3.69
C THR A 32 10.31 9.51 4.06
N THR A 33 10.05 8.88 5.20
CA THR A 33 10.69 7.63 5.61
C THR A 33 9.86 6.46 5.13
N LEU A 34 10.50 5.53 4.41
CA LEU A 34 9.92 4.30 3.93
C LEU A 34 10.15 3.21 4.98
N ARG A 35 9.13 2.92 5.75
CA ARG A 35 9.22 1.88 6.78
C ARG A 35 9.43 0.51 6.15
N ARG A 36 10.43 -0.22 6.65
CA ARG A 36 10.65 -1.63 6.29
C ARG A 36 9.50 -2.48 6.82
N PHE A 37 9.01 -3.38 5.98
CA PHE A 37 8.00 -4.37 6.34
C PHE A 37 8.56 -5.38 7.35
N GLY A 38 7.80 -5.63 8.40
CA GLY A 38 8.09 -6.62 9.43
C GLY A 38 7.24 -7.89 9.27
N PRO A 39 7.67 -9.03 9.84
CA PRO A 39 6.96 -10.32 9.68
C PRO A 39 5.58 -10.37 10.34
N TYR A 40 5.28 -9.41 11.20
CA TYR A 40 4.01 -9.30 11.93
C TYR A 40 3.28 -7.99 11.67
N ASP A 41 3.59 -7.28 10.59
CA ASP A 41 2.95 -6.02 10.26
C ASP A 41 1.48 -6.22 9.86
N GLY A 42 0.58 -5.56 10.56
CA GLY A 42 -0.86 -5.61 10.29
C GLY A 42 -1.43 -7.04 10.36
N GLY A 43 -2.06 -7.50 9.29
CA GLY A 43 -2.66 -8.83 9.21
C GLY A 43 -1.69 -9.97 8.93
N TYR A 44 -0.39 -9.71 8.80
CA TYR A 44 0.60 -10.75 8.50
C TYR A 44 1.05 -11.47 9.77
N VAL A 45 1.27 -12.78 9.64
CA VAL A 45 1.78 -13.64 10.73
C VAL A 45 2.94 -14.45 10.20
N ARG A 46 4.15 -14.20 10.73
CA ARG A 46 5.40 -14.86 10.33
C ARG A 46 5.66 -14.78 8.82
N ALA A 47 5.33 -13.63 8.23
CA ALA A 47 5.64 -13.41 6.82
C ALA A 47 7.15 -13.35 6.59
N ASP A 48 7.60 -13.78 5.41
CA ASP A 48 8.99 -13.60 5.01
C ASP A 48 9.25 -12.09 4.80
N ALA A 49 9.99 -11.50 5.71
CA ALA A 49 10.42 -10.10 5.68
C ALA A 49 11.93 -9.97 5.33
N GLY A 50 12.51 -10.97 4.65
CA GLY A 50 13.90 -10.93 4.21
C GLY A 50 14.18 -9.78 3.24
N GLY A 51 15.33 -9.12 3.38
CA GLY A 51 15.68 -7.93 2.61
C GLY A 51 14.94 -6.67 3.05
N TYR A 52 14.89 -5.67 2.19
CA TYR A 52 14.14 -4.44 2.41
C TYR A 52 12.83 -4.49 1.61
N GLN A 53 11.75 -4.83 2.29
CA GLN A 53 10.43 -4.90 1.70
C GLN A 53 9.58 -3.72 2.19
N ILE A 54 8.63 -3.30 1.39
CA ILE A 54 7.63 -2.28 1.73
C ILE A 54 6.25 -2.75 1.28
N LEU A 55 5.22 -2.28 1.94
CA LEU A 55 3.83 -2.49 1.50
C LEU A 55 3.56 -1.62 0.27
N VAL A 56 2.98 -2.22 -0.76
CA VAL A 56 2.60 -1.50 -1.99
C VAL A 56 1.24 -0.85 -1.81
N ASP A 57 1.19 0.45 -2.01
CA ASP A 57 -0.04 1.22 -2.01
C ASP A 57 -0.68 1.20 -3.41
N PHE A 58 -1.72 0.41 -3.56
CA PHE A 58 -2.55 0.40 -4.77
C PHE A 58 -3.61 1.49 -4.68
N TYR A 59 -3.23 2.71 -5.00
CA TYR A 59 -4.10 3.86 -4.86
C TYR A 59 -5.22 3.90 -5.92
N ARG A 60 -6.48 3.99 -5.45
CA ARG A 60 -7.66 4.28 -6.26
C ARG A 60 -7.87 5.79 -6.34
N GLY A 61 -7.23 6.49 -7.26
CA GLY A 61 -7.42 7.94 -7.34
C GLY A 61 -6.86 8.56 -8.61
N HIS A 62 -6.75 9.88 -8.60
CA HIS A 62 -6.30 10.71 -9.72
C HIS A 62 -4.87 10.42 -10.21
N SER A 63 -4.16 9.52 -9.56
CA SER A 63 -2.77 9.14 -9.85
C SER A 63 -2.63 7.83 -10.62
N GLN A 64 -3.69 7.32 -11.26
CA GLN A 64 -3.51 6.15 -12.13
C GLN A 64 -2.60 6.52 -13.30
N PRO A 65 -1.57 5.68 -13.58
CA PRO A 65 -0.68 5.91 -14.70
C PRO A 65 -1.48 6.00 -16.00
N ARG A 66 -1.21 7.02 -16.81
CA ARG A 66 -1.81 7.10 -18.14
C ARG A 66 -1.31 5.94 -18.99
N SER A 67 -2.20 5.26 -19.67
CA SER A 67 -1.86 4.19 -20.61
C SER A 67 -2.27 4.57 -22.02
N PHE A 68 -1.41 4.26 -22.95
CA PHE A 68 -1.62 4.46 -24.39
C PHE A 68 -1.39 3.13 -25.09
N SER A 69 -2.08 2.87 -26.19
CA SER A 69 -1.76 1.71 -26.99
C SER A 69 -0.46 1.94 -27.76
N LEU A 70 0.25 0.86 -28.09
CA LEU A 70 1.43 0.95 -28.94
C LEU A 70 1.08 1.53 -30.32
N THR A 71 -0.13 1.24 -30.82
CA THR A 71 -0.63 1.80 -32.08
C THR A 71 -0.74 3.31 -32.00
N ASP A 72 -1.31 3.87 -30.94
CA ASP A 72 -1.44 5.33 -30.78
C ASP A 72 -0.08 6.01 -30.74
N LEU A 73 0.90 5.37 -30.11
CA LEU A 73 2.27 5.87 -30.06
C LEU A 73 2.91 5.86 -31.46
N LEU A 74 2.81 4.75 -32.22
CA LEU A 74 3.40 4.60 -33.51
C LEU A 74 2.72 5.45 -34.57
N THR A 75 1.44 5.77 -34.44
CA THR A 75 0.69 6.64 -35.35
C THR A 75 0.78 8.12 -34.99
N GLY A 76 1.55 8.47 -33.93
CA GLY A 76 1.74 9.86 -33.53
C GLY A 76 0.52 10.51 -32.89
N GLN A 77 -0.42 9.70 -32.34
CA GLN A 77 -1.61 10.19 -31.63
C GLN A 77 -1.33 10.53 -30.17
N VAL A 78 -0.15 10.17 -29.67
CA VAL A 78 0.28 10.49 -28.31
C VAL A 78 1.06 11.80 -28.33
N ASP A 79 0.57 12.78 -27.59
CA ASP A 79 1.25 14.06 -27.44
C ASP A 79 2.64 13.86 -26.78
N ALA A 80 3.66 14.51 -27.34
CA ALA A 80 5.02 14.46 -26.80
C ALA A 80 5.10 14.94 -25.34
N GLU A 81 4.26 15.91 -24.94
CA GLU A 81 4.16 16.39 -23.55
C GLU A 81 3.63 15.32 -22.58
N ALA A 82 2.88 14.35 -23.06
CA ALA A 82 2.41 13.24 -22.25
C ALA A 82 3.55 12.31 -21.80
N ILE A 83 4.68 12.32 -22.51
CA ILE A 83 5.84 11.42 -22.33
C ILE A 83 7.06 12.19 -21.78
N ARG A 84 7.18 13.47 -22.13
CA ARG A 84 8.34 14.29 -21.78
C ARG A 84 8.55 14.35 -20.27
N ASN A 85 9.78 14.13 -19.80
CA ASN A 85 10.18 14.12 -18.39
C ASN A 85 9.35 13.16 -17.53
N LYS A 86 9.02 11.98 -18.09
CA LYS A 86 8.27 10.95 -17.37
C LYS A 86 8.95 9.58 -17.52
N ILE A 87 8.73 8.73 -16.54
CA ILE A 87 9.08 7.33 -16.62
C ILE A 87 8.03 6.64 -17.52
N VAL A 88 8.49 6.06 -18.62
CA VAL A 88 7.62 5.32 -19.56
C VAL A 88 7.89 3.83 -19.40
N LEU A 89 6.82 3.07 -19.19
CA LEU A 89 6.87 1.61 -19.09
C LEU A 89 6.19 0.99 -20.30
N PHE A 90 6.84 0.01 -20.89
CA PHE A 90 6.25 -0.82 -21.94
C PHE A 90 5.93 -2.20 -21.36
N GLY A 91 4.73 -2.70 -21.60
CA GLY A 91 4.31 -4.00 -21.13
C GLY A 91 3.09 -4.52 -21.86
N VAL A 92 2.84 -5.81 -21.75
CA VAL A 92 1.68 -6.47 -22.32
C VAL A 92 0.52 -6.38 -21.33
N THR A 93 -0.66 -5.99 -21.84
CA THR A 93 -1.88 -5.86 -21.04
C THR A 93 -2.96 -6.85 -21.49
N ALA A 94 -2.64 -7.74 -22.42
CA ALA A 94 -3.58 -8.73 -22.93
C ALA A 94 -3.86 -9.83 -21.91
N GLU A 95 -5.12 -10.21 -21.73
CA GLU A 95 -5.54 -11.26 -20.83
C GLU A 95 -4.98 -12.65 -21.18
N SER A 96 -4.53 -12.83 -22.43
CA SER A 96 -3.90 -14.07 -22.89
C SER A 96 -2.47 -14.26 -22.36
N VAL A 97 -1.87 -13.24 -21.76
CA VAL A 97 -0.54 -13.33 -21.12
C VAL A 97 -0.73 -13.49 -19.63
N PRO A 98 -0.18 -14.56 -18.99
CA PRO A 98 -0.35 -14.83 -17.56
C PRO A 98 0.51 -13.94 -16.66
N ASP A 99 0.46 -12.63 -16.88
CA ASP A 99 1.13 -11.59 -16.07
C ASP A 99 0.07 -10.68 -15.44
N LEU A 100 -0.88 -11.30 -14.71
CA LEU A 100 -2.00 -10.62 -14.10
C LEU A 100 -1.99 -10.82 -12.58
N PHE A 101 -2.21 -9.75 -11.85
CA PHE A 101 -2.15 -9.70 -10.40
C PHE A 101 -3.47 -9.24 -9.78
N HIS A 102 -3.85 -9.89 -8.67
CA HIS A 102 -4.91 -9.41 -7.82
C HIS A 102 -4.43 -8.23 -6.97
N THR A 103 -5.29 -7.26 -6.80
CA THR A 103 -5.07 -6.13 -5.90
C THR A 103 -6.18 -6.06 -4.86
N PRO A 104 -6.04 -5.30 -3.78
CA PRO A 104 -7.13 -5.11 -2.82
C PRO A 104 -8.43 -4.59 -3.45
N PHE A 105 -8.36 -4.00 -4.65
CA PHE A 105 -9.51 -3.49 -5.39
C PHE A 105 -10.06 -4.45 -6.44
N SER A 106 -9.47 -5.62 -6.59
CA SER A 106 -9.95 -6.63 -7.56
C SER A 106 -11.23 -7.36 -7.12
N SER A 107 -11.64 -7.23 -5.85
CA SER A 107 -12.77 -7.96 -5.24
C SER A 107 -14.07 -7.16 -5.14
N GLY A 108 -14.17 -5.95 -5.71
CA GLY A 108 -15.37 -5.12 -5.67
C GLY A 108 -16.36 -5.45 -6.79
N ASN A 109 -17.64 -5.16 -6.58
CA ASN A 109 -18.73 -5.35 -7.54
C ASN A 109 -18.51 -4.70 -8.92
N ASP A 110 -17.50 -3.85 -9.03
CA ASP A 110 -17.27 -3.06 -10.24
C ASP A 110 -16.22 -3.66 -11.19
N THR A 111 -15.37 -4.53 -10.72
CA THR A 111 -14.39 -5.16 -11.61
C THR A 111 -13.56 -6.23 -10.92
N GLY A 112 -13.95 -7.43 -10.74
CA GLY A 112 -13.03 -8.52 -10.37
C GLY A 112 -11.77 -8.62 -11.31
N ARG A 113 -11.25 -7.47 -11.69
CA ARG A 113 -10.26 -7.29 -12.74
C ARG A 113 -8.86 -7.29 -12.13
N MET A 114 -8.12 -8.33 -12.45
CA MET A 114 -6.68 -8.36 -12.23
C MET A 114 -6.00 -7.25 -13.03
N ILE A 115 -4.90 -6.73 -12.53
CA ILE A 115 -4.10 -5.74 -13.23
C ILE A 115 -2.84 -6.37 -13.83
N PRO A 116 -2.38 -5.93 -15.01
CA PRO A 116 -1.15 -6.44 -15.60
C PRO A 116 0.08 -6.01 -14.81
N GLY A 117 1.14 -6.83 -14.83
CA GLY A 117 2.37 -6.60 -14.07
C GLY A 117 3.03 -5.25 -14.38
N VAL A 118 2.94 -4.76 -15.61
CA VAL A 118 3.41 -3.41 -15.94
C VAL A 118 2.70 -2.33 -15.14
N ALA A 119 1.40 -2.48 -14.85
CA ALA A 119 0.66 -1.55 -14.02
C ALA A 119 1.07 -1.67 -12.54
N VAL A 120 1.37 -2.88 -12.04
CA VAL A 120 1.95 -3.05 -10.70
C VAL A 120 3.25 -2.28 -10.57
N HIS A 121 4.16 -2.40 -11.55
CA HIS A 121 5.40 -1.63 -11.56
C HIS A 121 5.17 -0.12 -11.61
N ALA A 122 4.17 0.33 -12.35
CA ALA A 122 3.81 1.74 -12.40
C ALA A 122 3.28 2.26 -11.04
N HIS A 123 2.48 1.48 -10.32
CA HIS A 123 2.05 1.82 -8.96
C HIS A 123 3.22 1.92 -7.99
N ILE A 124 4.15 0.96 -8.03
CA ILE A 124 5.36 0.98 -7.20
C ILE A 124 6.18 2.25 -7.47
N ILE A 125 6.44 2.57 -8.73
CA ILE A 125 7.18 3.77 -9.12
C ILE A 125 6.46 5.02 -8.62
N SER A 126 5.15 5.13 -8.85
CA SER A 126 4.33 6.27 -8.39
C SER A 126 4.37 6.44 -6.88
N GLN A 127 4.37 5.34 -6.11
CA GLN A 127 4.52 5.38 -4.65
C GLN A 127 5.86 6.00 -4.24
N PHE A 128 6.98 5.58 -4.86
CA PHE A 128 8.30 6.12 -4.55
C PHE A 128 8.43 7.59 -4.95
N LEU A 129 7.95 7.96 -6.14
CA LEU A 129 7.97 9.35 -6.60
C LEU A 129 7.09 10.24 -5.71
N GLY A 130 5.89 9.78 -5.36
CA GLY A 130 4.99 10.52 -4.47
C GLY A 130 5.56 10.68 -3.06
N ALA A 131 6.25 9.67 -2.53
CA ALA A 131 6.93 9.77 -1.25
C ALA A 131 8.09 10.76 -1.30
N ALA A 132 8.90 10.72 -2.36
CA ALA A 132 10.10 11.53 -2.51
C ALA A 132 9.83 13.00 -2.83
N LEU A 133 8.87 13.28 -3.71
CA LEU A 133 8.63 14.60 -4.27
C LEU A 133 7.45 15.32 -3.62
N GLU A 134 6.41 14.58 -3.23
CA GLU A 134 5.16 15.14 -2.70
C GLU A 134 5.02 14.93 -1.18
N GLY A 135 5.94 14.19 -0.54
CA GLY A 135 5.84 13.84 0.88
C GLY A 135 4.66 12.89 1.19
N ARG A 136 4.21 12.12 0.20
CA ARG A 136 3.11 11.17 0.35
C ARG A 136 3.53 10.07 1.32
N ARG A 137 2.77 9.88 2.37
CA ARG A 137 3.08 8.88 3.38
C ARG A 137 2.79 7.47 2.85
N PRO A 138 3.73 6.52 2.97
CA PRO A 138 3.47 5.12 2.66
C PRO A 138 2.45 4.52 3.65
N ILE A 139 1.89 3.36 3.29
CA ILE A 139 1.06 2.59 4.22
C ILE A 139 1.87 2.30 5.47
N ALA A 140 1.34 2.73 6.61
CA ALA A 140 1.92 2.45 7.92
C ALA A 140 1.04 1.46 8.68
N THR A 141 1.68 0.48 9.31
CA THR A 141 1.03 -0.41 10.28
C THR A 141 1.32 0.09 11.68
N PRO A 142 0.41 -0.08 12.65
CA PRO A 142 0.71 0.15 14.05
C PRO A 142 1.95 -0.65 14.46
N ASN A 143 2.66 -0.20 15.48
CA ASN A 143 3.73 -1.01 16.04
C ASN A 143 3.15 -2.21 16.80
N GLU A 144 3.91 -3.30 16.86
CA GLU A 144 3.50 -4.56 17.48
C GLU A 144 3.01 -4.38 18.95
N SER A 145 3.67 -3.50 19.70
CA SER A 145 3.28 -3.22 21.10
C SER A 145 1.89 -2.59 21.20
N LEU A 146 1.53 -1.73 20.25
CA LEU A 146 0.22 -1.09 20.20
C LEU A 146 -0.87 -2.09 19.82
N GLU A 147 -0.58 -3.01 18.90
CA GLU A 147 -1.49 -4.09 18.51
C GLU A 147 -1.77 -5.05 19.67
N TRP A 148 -0.72 -5.42 20.43
CA TRP A 148 -0.86 -6.23 21.63
C TRP A 148 -1.70 -5.52 22.69
N LEU A 149 -1.40 -4.25 22.96
CA LEU A 149 -2.17 -3.45 23.93
C LEU A 149 -3.65 -3.37 23.54
N TRP A 150 -3.94 -3.14 22.26
CA TRP A 150 -5.29 -3.11 21.72
C TRP A 150 -6.02 -4.44 21.91
N THR A 151 -5.36 -5.54 21.58
CA THR A 151 -5.92 -6.89 21.74
C THR A 151 -6.20 -7.24 23.18
N ILE A 152 -5.26 -6.95 24.09
CA ILE A 152 -5.43 -7.17 25.54
C ILE A 152 -6.58 -6.32 26.08
N LEU A 153 -6.65 -5.04 25.71
CA LEU A 153 -7.73 -4.14 26.13
C LEU A 153 -9.10 -4.73 25.81
N TRP A 154 -9.31 -5.15 24.57
CA TRP A 154 -10.58 -5.76 24.16
C TRP A 154 -10.83 -7.11 24.84
N GLY A 155 -9.80 -7.90 25.08
CA GLY A 155 -9.89 -9.13 25.86
C GLY A 155 -10.38 -8.87 27.28
N VAL A 156 -9.83 -7.85 27.96
CA VAL A 156 -10.25 -7.44 29.31
C VAL A 156 -11.69 -6.91 29.32
N VAL A 157 -12.03 -6.06 28.35
CA VAL A 157 -13.41 -5.54 28.19
C VAL A 157 -14.40 -6.69 28.02
N GLY A 158 -14.09 -7.66 27.16
CA GLY A 158 -14.91 -8.85 26.96
C GLY A 158 -15.06 -9.70 28.23
N ALA A 159 -13.96 -9.91 28.96
CA ALA A 159 -13.97 -10.65 30.20
C ALA A 159 -14.81 -9.96 31.28
N VAL A 160 -14.64 -8.66 31.49
CA VAL A 160 -15.42 -7.86 32.44
C VAL A 160 -16.92 -7.90 32.09
N LEU A 161 -17.27 -7.70 30.84
CA LEU A 161 -18.65 -7.82 30.36
C LEU A 161 -19.20 -9.23 30.63
N GLY A 162 -18.43 -10.28 30.34
CA GLY A 162 -18.83 -11.67 30.62
C GLY A 162 -19.10 -11.98 32.07
N VAL A 163 -18.25 -11.45 32.97
CA VAL A 163 -18.43 -11.62 34.41
C VAL A 163 -19.59 -10.77 34.94
N TRP A 164 -19.76 -9.56 34.45
CA TRP A 164 -20.74 -8.60 34.97
C TRP A 164 -22.16 -8.87 34.46
N THR A 165 -22.28 -9.44 33.27
CA THR A 165 -23.56 -9.75 32.64
C THR A 165 -23.97 -11.21 32.92
N ARG A 166 -24.68 -11.46 34.03
CA ARG A 166 -25.30 -12.78 34.28
C ARG A 166 -26.50 -13.07 33.37
N SER A 167 -26.86 -12.17 32.49
CA SER A 167 -27.99 -12.28 31.55
C SER A 167 -27.49 -12.35 30.11
N PRO A 168 -27.88 -13.38 29.34
CA PRO A 168 -27.43 -13.51 27.94
C PRO A 168 -27.84 -12.33 27.04
N TRP A 169 -28.96 -11.68 27.35
CA TRP A 169 -29.41 -10.48 26.62
C TRP A 169 -28.49 -9.26 26.85
N ARG A 170 -28.04 -9.05 28.08
CA ARG A 170 -27.11 -7.96 28.39
C ARG A 170 -25.76 -8.19 27.74
N LEU A 171 -25.29 -9.44 27.70
CA LEU A 171 -24.07 -9.82 26.98
C LEU A 171 -24.21 -9.54 25.49
N ALA A 172 -25.33 -9.94 24.88
CA ALA A 172 -25.59 -9.69 23.44
C ALA A 172 -25.61 -8.19 23.10
N LEU A 173 -26.26 -7.37 23.93
CA LEU A 173 -26.29 -5.92 23.73
C LEU A 173 -24.91 -5.28 23.92
N GLY A 174 -24.15 -5.71 24.91
CA GLY A 174 -22.77 -5.22 25.15
C GLY A 174 -21.83 -5.60 24.02
N SER A 175 -21.94 -6.83 23.51
CA SER A 175 -21.15 -7.28 22.35
C SER A 175 -21.51 -6.55 21.07
N ALA A 176 -22.81 -6.30 20.81
CA ALA A 176 -23.28 -5.52 19.65
C ALA A 176 -22.78 -4.07 19.70
N GLY A 177 -22.82 -3.43 20.91
CA GLY A 177 -22.24 -2.10 21.12
C GLY A 177 -20.72 -2.05 20.87
N GLY A 178 -19.99 -3.04 21.37
CA GLY A 178 -18.55 -3.17 21.14
C GLY A 178 -18.19 -3.33 19.66
N LEU A 179 -18.93 -4.16 18.94
CA LEU A 179 -18.75 -4.34 17.48
C LEU A 179 -19.09 -3.07 16.70
N PHE A 180 -20.11 -2.32 17.11
CA PHE A 180 -20.46 -1.04 16.49
C PHE A 180 -19.34 -0.01 16.67
N ILE A 181 -18.78 0.09 17.87
CA ILE A 181 -17.64 1.00 18.14
C ILE A 181 -16.41 0.60 17.31
N LEU A 182 -16.10 -0.70 17.26
CA LEU A 182 -15.00 -1.21 16.42
C LEU A 182 -15.19 -0.88 14.94
N GLY A 183 -16.40 -1.06 14.41
CA GLY A 183 -16.72 -0.74 13.01
C GLY A 183 -16.73 0.77 12.69
N ALA A 184 -16.84 1.64 13.69
CA ALA A 184 -16.77 3.09 13.52
C ALA A 184 -15.33 3.64 13.57
N VAL A 185 -14.37 2.86 14.08
CA VAL A 185 -12.95 3.24 14.22
C VAL A 185 -12.09 2.70 13.05
N VAL A 186 -12.58 1.70 12.31
CA VAL A 186 -11.96 1.11 11.12
C VAL A 186 -12.50 1.76 9.86
#